data_f6053121f7587c34b1f1afe14352c79e
#
_entry.id   f6053121f7587c34b1f1afe14352c79e
#
_cell.length_a   1.000
_cell.length_b   1.000
_cell.length_c   1.000
_cell.angle_alpha   90.00
_cell.angle_beta   90.00
_cell.angle_gamma   90.00
#
_symmetry.space_group_name_H-M   'P 1'
#
loop_
_entity.id
_entity.type
_entity.pdbx_description
1 polymer ?
#
loop_
_entity_poly.entity_id
_entity_poly.type
_entity_poly.pdbx_seq_one_letter_code
_entity_poly.pdbx_strand_id
1 'polypeptide(L)'
;AGSHVHGLNHATIVLEGNRLQIAYEFPAEQLGEQGHEEHKHEEPGDKAHELSEKLETIESIFSMVRLPDNAQCKETEVTHSLTQVGGSDTEHAGHSDALIQATLDCGAPENLMNLSFAPAFDRFDDLEKIEVEGVIGNKALSETLTATSSSLAL
;
A
#
# COMPACT_ATOMS: atom_id res chain seq x y z
N ALA A 1 -11.13 9.25 -13.22
CA ALA A 1 -11.67 8.64 -12.88
C ALA A 1 -11.82 7.98 -11.58
N GLY A 2 -11.27 7.73 -10.80
CA GLY A 2 -11.49 7.39 -9.54
C GLY A 2 -12.38 6.30 -9.19
N SER A 3 -12.67 5.43 -10.06
CA SER A 3 -13.54 4.45 -9.63
C SER A 3 -12.75 3.45 -8.86
N HIS A 4 -13.30 3.04 -7.75
CA HIS A 4 -12.63 2.14 -6.98
C HIS A 4 -13.01 0.79 -7.42
N VAL A 5 -12.08 0.01 -7.85
CA VAL A 5 -12.33 -1.34 -8.23
C VAL A 5 -12.03 -2.20 -7.04
N HIS A 6 -13.00 -3.02 -6.66
CA HIS A 6 -12.83 -3.85 -5.54
C HIS A 6 -11.67 -4.76 -5.79
N GLY A 7 -10.82 -4.94 -4.87
CA GLY A 7 -9.68 -5.84 -4.98
C GLY A 7 -8.49 -5.28 -5.73
N LEU A 8 -8.47 -3.98 -6.02
CA LEU A 8 -7.36 -3.38 -6.73
C LEU A 8 -6.62 -2.39 -5.85
N ASN A 9 -5.32 -2.58 -5.71
CA ASN A 9 -4.47 -1.65 -4.98
C ASN A 9 -3.45 -1.07 -5.96
N HIS A 10 -2.78 -0.02 -5.54
CA HIS A 10 -1.79 0.62 -6.38
C HIS A 10 -0.51 0.83 -5.59
N ALA A 11 0.61 0.68 -6.23
CA ALA A 11 1.90 0.93 -5.60
C ALA A 11 2.78 1.72 -6.55
N THR A 12 3.57 2.61 -5.98
CA THR A 12 4.53 3.40 -6.74
C THR A 12 5.90 3.20 -6.13
N ILE A 13 6.91 2.99 -6.95
CA ILE A 13 8.26 2.72 -6.50
C ILE A 13 9.22 3.63 -7.22
N VAL A 14 10.03 4.36 -6.47
CA VAL A 14 11.02 5.26 -7.06
C VAL A 14 12.36 5.01 -6.39
N LEU A 15 13.37 4.67 -7.17
CA LEU A 15 14.71 4.48 -6.65
C LEU A 15 15.65 5.48 -7.30
N GLU A 16 16.25 6.33 -6.49
CA GLU A 16 17.22 7.27 -6.94
C GLU A 16 18.45 7.11 -6.09
N GLY A 17 19.54 6.63 -6.66
CA GLY A 17 20.75 6.38 -5.89
C GLY A 17 20.46 5.33 -4.83
N ASN A 18 20.65 5.69 -3.57
CA ASN A 18 20.40 4.76 -2.48
C ASN A 18 19.02 4.94 -1.88
N ARG A 19 18.26 5.91 -2.36
CA ARG A 19 16.99 6.23 -1.74
C ARG A 19 15.85 5.56 -2.47
N LEU A 20 15.10 4.77 -1.75
CA LEU A 20 13.95 4.08 -2.30
C LEU A 20 12.69 4.63 -1.68
N GLN A 21 11.72 5.01 -2.48
CA GLN A 21 10.45 5.48 -1.97
C GLN A 21 9.37 4.55 -2.47
N ILE A 22 8.51 4.10 -1.58
CA ILE A 22 7.41 3.22 -1.93
C ILE A 22 6.14 3.84 -1.39
N ALA A 23 5.14 3.98 -2.23
CA ALA A 23 3.84 4.44 -1.83
C ALA A 23 2.84 3.33 -2.14
N TYR A 24 2.02 2.98 -1.18
CA TYR A 24 1.05 1.90 -1.34
C TYR A 24 -0.33 2.43 -1.01
N GLU A 25 -1.22 2.36 -1.97
CA GLU A 25 -2.55 2.92 -1.83
C GLU A 25 -3.60 1.85 -1.96
N PHE A 26 -4.58 1.83 -1.10
CA PHE A 26 -5.61 0.82 -1.12
C PHE A 26 -6.90 1.38 -0.52
N PRO A 27 -8.04 0.79 -0.86
CA PRO A 27 -9.29 1.25 -0.26
C PRO A 27 -9.28 1.01 1.24
N ALA A 28 -9.61 1.99 1.99
CA ALA A 28 -9.52 1.87 3.45
C ALA A 28 -10.46 0.81 3.99
N GLU A 29 -11.50 0.47 3.25
CA GLU A 29 -12.38 -0.55 3.72
C GLU A 29 -11.70 -1.88 3.86
N GLN A 30 -10.57 -2.11 3.20
CA GLN A 30 -9.86 -3.35 3.37
C GLN A 30 -9.37 -3.52 4.81
N LEU A 31 -9.16 -2.41 5.50
CA LEU A 31 -8.73 -2.50 6.89
C LEU A 31 -9.87 -3.02 7.75
N GLY A 32 -11.06 -2.60 7.44
CA GLY A 32 -12.17 -3.03 8.23
C GLY A 32 -12.52 -4.49 8.06
N GLU A 33 -12.27 -5.00 6.88
CA GLU A 33 -12.63 -6.35 6.66
C GLU A 33 -11.77 -7.30 7.37
N GLN A 34 -10.61 -6.89 7.74
CA GLN A 34 -9.83 -7.78 8.38
C GLN A 34 -10.26 -8.14 9.70
N GLY A 35 -10.75 -7.50 10.44
CA GLY A 35 -11.10 -7.79 11.77
C GLY A 35 -12.35 -8.43 11.94
N HIS A 36 -13.31 -8.22 11.18
CA HIS A 36 -14.45 -8.77 11.26
C HIS A 36 -15.08 -8.76 12.51
N GLU A 37 -15.22 -7.81 13.16
CA GLU A 37 -15.79 -7.68 14.35
C GLU A 37 -17.13 -7.48 14.32
N GLU A 38 -17.80 -7.55 15.23
CA GLU A 38 -19.09 -7.34 15.28
C GLU A 38 -19.45 -6.09 15.14
N HIS A 39 -20.54 -5.76 14.74
CA HIS A 39 -20.89 -4.51 14.60
C HIS A 39 -21.42 -3.90 15.61
N LYS A 40 -21.09 -2.87 15.94
CA LYS A 40 -21.60 -2.05 16.83
C LYS A 40 -22.15 -1.00 16.13
N HIS A 41 -23.06 -0.23 16.59
CA HIS A 41 -23.50 0.90 15.98
C HIS A 41 -22.55 1.92 16.01
N GLU A 42 -21.82 2.26 15.10
CA GLU A 42 -20.89 3.29 15.13
C GLU A 42 -21.28 4.47 14.40
N GLU A 43 -20.97 5.62 14.84
CA GLU A 43 -21.26 6.82 14.17
C GLU A 43 -20.26 7.05 13.08
N PRO A 44 -20.58 7.80 12.04
CA PRO A 44 -19.66 7.99 10.95
C PRO A 44 -18.30 8.54 11.35
N GLY A 45 -18.26 9.39 12.31
CA GLY A 45 -16.98 9.87 12.74
C GLY A 45 -16.15 8.83 13.40
N ASP A 46 -16.81 7.93 14.11
CA ASP A 46 -16.09 6.90 14.78
C ASP A 46 -15.51 5.93 13.79
N LYS A 47 -16.17 5.72 12.66
CA LYS A 47 -15.67 4.81 11.71
C LYS A 47 -14.39 5.34 11.09
N ALA A 48 -14.32 6.62 10.77
CA ALA A 48 -13.13 7.18 10.22
C ALA A 48 -11.97 7.11 11.21
N HIS A 49 -12.26 7.35 12.47
CA HIS A 49 -11.23 7.30 13.48
C HIS A 49 -10.73 5.87 13.64
N GLU A 50 -11.62 4.91 13.55
CA GLU A 50 -11.25 3.55 13.67
C GLU A 50 -10.38 3.11 12.51
N LEU A 51 -10.69 3.54 11.29
CA LEU A 51 -9.88 3.19 10.17
C LEU A 51 -8.50 3.84 10.28
N SER A 52 -8.44 5.04 10.78
CA SER A 52 -7.18 5.70 10.96
C SER A 52 -6.32 4.96 11.97
N GLU A 53 -6.93 4.47 13.04
CA GLU A 53 -6.18 3.72 14.01
C GLU A 53 -5.70 2.41 13.44
N LYS A 54 -6.53 1.73 12.64
CA LYS A 54 -6.12 0.49 12.05
C LYS A 54 -5.00 0.72 11.05
N LEU A 55 -5.05 1.81 10.31
CA LEU A 55 -4.02 2.11 9.36
C LEU A 55 -2.69 2.32 10.07
N GLU A 56 -2.72 2.95 11.23
CA GLU A 56 -1.49 3.21 11.93
C GLU A 56 -0.88 1.97 12.55
N THR A 57 -1.63 0.86 12.61
CA THR A 57 -1.04 -0.36 13.11
C THR A 57 -0.10 -0.97 12.07
N ILE A 58 -0.17 -0.51 10.82
CA ILE A 58 0.76 -0.97 9.82
C ILE A 58 1.98 -0.09 9.94
N GLU A 59 2.91 -0.48 10.78
CA GLU A 59 4.02 0.37 11.12
C GLU A 59 5.16 0.37 10.13
N SER A 60 5.14 -0.51 9.17
CA SER A 60 6.24 -0.63 8.26
C SER A 60 5.74 -1.00 6.88
N ILE A 61 6.41 -0.51 5.85
CA ILE A 61 6.06 -0.86 4.50
C ILE A 61 6.38 -2.33 4.24
N PHE A 62 7.21 -2.95 5.09
CA PHE A 62 7.51 -4.36 4.93
C PHE A 62 6.31 -5.24 5.26
N SER A 63 5.23 -4.66 5.80
CA SER A 63 3.98 -5.38 5.95
C SER A 63 3.33 -5.61 4.60
N MET A 64 3.72 -4.86 3.58
CA MET A 64 3.13 -4.97 2.26
C MET A 64 4.11 -5.51 1.23
N VAL A 65 5.39 -5.26 1.40
CA VAL A 65 6.38 -5.59 0.37
C VAL A 65 7.60 -6.22 1.00
N ARG A 66 8.20 -7.16 0.27
CA ARG A 66 9.42 -7.80 0.72
C ARG A 66 10.53 -7.45 -0.25
N LEU A 67 11.65 -7.00 0.27
CA LEU A 67 12.81 -6.60 -0.53
C LEU A 67 13.95 -7.58 -0.30
N PRO A 68 14.88 -7.71 -1.24
CA PRO A 68 15.99 -8.60 -1.04
C PRO A 68 16.86 -8.14 0.12
N ASP A 69 17.27 -9.07 0.97
CA ASP A 69 18.07 -8.70 2.11
C ASP A 69 19.40 -8.10 1.68
N ASN A 70 19.97 -8.57 0.58
CA ASN A 70 21.28 -8.08 0.18
C ASN A 70 21.24 -6.69 -0.42
N ALA A 71 20.07 -6.12 -0.61
CA ALA A 71 19.99 -4.71 -1.01
C ALA A 71 20.20 -3.80 0.17
N GLN A 72 20.08 -4.35 1.40
CA GLN A 72 20.34 -3.63 2.62
C GLN A 72 19.51 -2.38 2.76
N CYS A 73 18.23 -2.52 2.54
CA CYS A 73 17.30 -1.39 2.62
C CYS A 73 16.79 -1.23 4.05
N LYS A 74 16.82 0.02 4.54
CA LYS A 74 16.39 0.28 5.87
C LYS A 74 15.35 1.37 5.82
N GLU A 75 14.22 1.19 6.43
CA GLU A 75 13.16 2.17 6.42
C GLU A 75 13.54 3.34 7.29
N THR A 76 13.52 4.54 6.76
CA THR A 76 13.87 5.73 7.52
C THR A 76 12.67 6.58 7.85
N GLU A 77 11.57 6.40 7.14
CA GLU A 77 10.39 7.18 7.41
C GLU A 77 9.17 6.48 6.88
N VAL A 78 8.07 6.49 7.59
CA VAL A 78 6.80 5.93 7.16
C VAL A 78 5.71 6.89 7.54
N THR A 79 4.82 7.21 6.62
CA THR A 79 3.69 8.06 6.91
C THR A 79 2.43 7.36 6.45
N HIS A 80 1.32 7.71 7.07
CA HIS A 80 0.01 7.14 6.77
C HIS A 80 -0.97 8.27 6.55
N SER A 81 -1.87 8.10 5.62
CA SER A 81 -2.92 9.09 5.45
C SER A 81 -4.19 8.45 4.91
N LEU A 82 -5.31 9.07 5.20
CA LEU A 82 -6.59 8.64 4.67
C LEU A 82 -7.13 9.80 3.85
N THR A 83 -7.55 9.50 2.63
CA THR A 83 -8.09 10.53 1.77
C THR A 83 -9.51 10.17 1.43
N GLN A 84 -10.42 11.11 1.64
CA GLN A 84 -11.77 10.82 1.32
C GLN A 84 -11.96 10.92 -0.16
N VAL A 85 -12.62 9.96 -0.74
CA VAL A 85 -12.87 9.93 -2.13
C VAL A 85 -14.33 10.19 -2.37
N GLY A 86 -14.64 10.86 -3.40
CA GLY A 86 -16.02 11.16 -3.65
C GLY A 86 -16.40 12.57 -3.34
N GLY A 87 -15.52 13.27 -2.84
CA GLY A 87 -15.78 14.66 -2.64
C GLY A 87 -16.91 14.92 -1.74
N SER A 88 -17.71 15.84 -2.13
CA SER A 88 -18.71 16.27 -1.25
C SER A 88 -19.96 15.44 -1.29
N ASP A 89 -20.00 14.39 -2.03
CA ASP A 89 -21.18 13.67 -2.12
C ASP A 89 -21.41 12.89 -0.89
N THR A 90 -22.38 13.24 -0.14
CA THR A 90 -22.57 12.64 1.11
C THR A 90 -23.15 11.28 1.05
N GLU A 91 -23.70 10.91 -0.07
CA GLU A 91 -24.26 9.63 -0.08
C GLU A 91 -23.28 8.55 -0.05
N HIS A 92 -22.08 8.79 -0.43
CA HIS A 92 -21.09 7.77 -0.42
C HIS A 92 -19.98 8.16 0.49
N ALA A 93 -20.31 8.72 1.60
CA ALA A 93 -19.33 9.25 2.48
C ALA A 93 -18.42 8.22 3.07
N GLY A 94 -18.67 7.00 2.96
CA GLY A 94 -17.80 6.03 3.59
C GLY A 94 -16.59 5.63 2.84
N HIS A 95 -16.39 6.12 1.63
CA HIS A 95 -15.28 5.68 0.87
C HIS A 95 -14.04 6.51 1.11
N SER A 96 -12.96 5.87 1.45
CA SER A 96 -11.68 6.54 1.66
C SER A 96 -10.59 5.67 1.09
N ASP A 97 -9.51 6.31 0.70
CA ASP A 97 -8.32 5.58 0.28
C ASP A 97 -7.28 5.73 1.37
N ALA A 98 -6.60 4.65 1.66
CA ALA A 98 -5.49 4.67 2.61
C ALA A 98 -4.19 4.70 1.84
N LEU A 99 -3.25 5.48 2.31
CA LEU A 99 -1.97 5.61 1.65
C LEU A 99 -0.86 5.44 2.68
N ILE A 100 0.09 4.55 2.42
CA ILE A 100 1.27 4.39 3.24
C ILE A 100 2.44 4.75 2.37
N GLN A 101 3.25 5.71 2.83
CA GLN A 101 4.42 6.11 2.09
C GLN A 101 5.64 5.84 2.94
N ALA A 102 6.64 5.22 2.38
CA ALA A 102 7.86 4.90 3.09
C ALA A 102 9.07 5.36 2.31
N THR A 103 10.07 5.83 3.03
CA THR A 103 11.37 6.17 2.48
C THR A 103 12.36 5.21 3.07
N LEU A 104 13.18 4.60 2.22
CA LEU A 104 14.18 3.65 2.67
C LEU A 104 15.54 4.03 2.13
N ASP A 105 16.55 3.66 2.86
CA ASP A 105 17.92 3.88 2.45
C ASP A 105 18.49 2.51 2.18
N CYS A 106 18.89 2.24 0.95
CA CYS A 106 19.41 0.94 0.57
C CYS A 106 20.91 1.01 0.43
N GLY A 107 21.61 0.28 1.27
CA GLY A 107 23.06 0.32 1.25
C GLY A 107 23.67 -0.31 0.02
N ALA A 108 22.95 -1.22 -0.61
CA ALA A 108 23.43 -1.87 -1.81
C ALA A 108 22.31 -1.88 -2.84
N PRO A 109 21.97 -0.72 -3.39
CA PRO A 109 20.81 -0.64 -4.30
C PRO A 109 21.01 -1.45 -5.58
N GLU A 110 22.24 -1.75 -5.93
CA GLU A 110 22.47 -2.56 -7.10
C GLU A 110 21.96 -3.98 -6.91
N ASN A 111 21.71 -4.39 -5.68
CA ASN A 111 21.18 -5.72 -5.42
C ASN A 111 19.65 -5.71 -5.32
N LEU A 112 19.04 -4.55 -5.52
CA LEU A 112 17.59 -4.47 -5.49
C LEU A 112 17.11 -4.86 -6.88
N MET A 113 17.06 -6.15 -7.16
CA MET A 113 16.75 -6.66 -8.48
C MET A 113 15.33 -7.15 -8.61
N ASN A 114 14.65 -7.32 -7.51
CA ASN A 114 13.25 -7.70 -7.54
C ASN A 114 12.60 -7.35 -6.23
N LEU A 115 11.29 -7.37 -6.19
CA LEU A 115 10.60 -7.23 -4.93
C LEU A 115 9.30 -8.00 -5.01
N SER A 116 8.69 -8.26 -3.89
CA SER A 116 7.49 -9.06 -3.83
C SER A 116 6.43 -8.40 -2.98
N PHE A 117 5.21 -8.37 -3.47
CA PHE A 117 4.11 -7.86 -2.69
C PHE A 117 3.30 -9.02 -2.09
N ALA A 118 3.88 -10.22 -1.98
CA ALA A 118 3.22 -11.32 -1.34
C ALA A 118 2.68 -10.96 0.05
N PRO A 119 3.38 -10.16 0.85
CA PRO A 119 2.82 -9.82 2.16
C PRO A 119 1.49 -9.09 2.05
N ALA A 120 1.29 -8.26 1.03
CA ALA A 120 0.04 -7.55 0.87
C ALA A 120 -1.07 -8.52 0.52
N PHE A 121 -0.80 -9.50 -0.34
CA PHE A 121 -1.81 -10.46 -0.70
C PHE A 121 -2.14 -11.38 0.49
N ASP A 122 -1.17 -11.62 1.36
CA ASP A 122 -1.44 -12.41 2.54
C ASP A 122 -2.26 -11.62 3.55
N ARG A 123 -2.10 -10.32 3.57
CA ARG A 123 -2.79 -9.51 4.54
C ARG A 123 -4.22 -9.22 4.15
N PHE A 124 -4.47 -9.01 2.87
CA PHE A 124 -5.80 -8.63 2.41
C PHE A 124 -6.40 -9.76 1.59
N ASP A 125 -7.34 -10.47 2.17
CA ASP A 125 -7.94 -11.61 1.53
C ASP A 125 -8.64 -11.29 0.24
N ASP A 126 -9.23 -10.13 0.14
CA ASP A 126 -9.96 -9.75 -1.04
C ASP A 126 -9.11 -9.10 -2.11
N LEU A 127 -7.83 -8.95 -1.87
CA LEU A 127 -6.96 -8.29 -2.83
C LEU A 127 -6.76 -9.19 -4.04
N GLU A 128 -7.03 -8.66 -5.21
CA GLU A 128 -6.88 -9.43 -6.44
C GLU A 128 -5.72 -8.97 -7.28
N LYS A 129 -5.48 -7.67 -7.35
CA LYS A 129 -4.44 -7.13 -8.19
C LYS A 129 -3.76 -5.95 -7.54
N ILE A 130 -2.48 -5.77 -7.82
CA ILE A 130 -1.76 -4.57 -7.44
C ILE A 130 -1.15 -4.01 -8.73
N GLU A 131 -1.50 -2.79 -9.07
CA GLU A 131 -0.90 -2.14 -10.21
C GLU A 131 0.31 -1.36 -9.71
N VAL A 132 1.47 -1.68 -10.21
CA VAL A 132 2.73 -1.11 -9.77
C VAL A 132 3.33 -0.29 -10.87
N GLU A 133 3.71 0.95 -10.55
CA GLU A 133 4.38 1.80 -11.49
C GLU A 133 5.57 2.41 -10.80
N GLY A 134 6.57 2.76 -11.53
CA GLY A 134 7.71 3.38 -10.89
C GLY A 134 8.84 3.73 -11.81
N VAL A 135 9.91 4.23 -11.21
CA VAL A 135 11.11 4.59 -11.91
C VAL A 135 12.27 4.08 -11.09
N ILE A 136 13.12 3.27 -11.69
CA ILE A 136 14.29 2.74 -11.02
C ILE A 136 15.49 3.29 -11.75
N GLY A 137 16.11 4.29 -11.15
CA GLY A 137 17.16 5.04 -11.83
C GLY A 137 16.54 5.81 -12.97
N ASN A 138 16.82 5.45 -14.20
CA ASN A 138 16.21 6.13 -15.32
C ASN A 138 15.32 5.16 -16.10
N LYS A 139 14.90 4.06 -15.49
CA LYS A 139 14.10 3.09 -16.17
C LYS A 139 12.70 3.06 -15.60
N ALA A 140 11.72 3.23 -16.45
CA ALA A 140 10.33 3.19 -16.01
C ALA A 140 9.84 1.77 -15.95
N LEU A 141 8.95 1.48 -15.02
CA LEU A 141 8.35 0.17 -14.95
C LEU A 141 6.85 0.27 -14.72
N SER A 142 6.15 -0.76 -15.12
CA SER A 142 4.71 -0.83 -14.95
C SER A 142 4.32 -2.29 -15.02
N GLU A 143 3.71 -2.80 -13.97
CA GLU A 143 3.33 -4.21 -13.90
C GLU A 143 2.05 -4.38 -13.12
N THR A 144 1.32 -5.42 -13.43
CA THR A 144 0.15 -5.79 -12.65
C THR A 144 0.45 -7.11 -11.97
N LEU A 145 0.33 -7.14 -10.66
CA LEU A 145 0.65 -8.33 -9.89
C LEU A 145 -0.62 -8.99 -9.37
N THR A 146 -0.57 -10.31 -9.17
CA THR A 146 -1.68 -11.05 -8.62
C THR A 146 -1.15 -11.94 -7.51
N ALA A 147 -2.04 -12.61 -6.80
CA ALA A 147 -1.62 -13.45 -5.68
C ALA A 147 -0.69 -14.57 -6.14
N THR A 148 -0.87 -15.07 -7.37
CA THR A 148 -0.01 -16.13 -7.84
C THR A 148 1.20 -15.60 -8.61
N SER A 149 1.27 -14.29 -8.84
CA SER A 149 2.40 -13.70 -9.50
C SER A 149 2.66 -12.37 -8.82
N SER A 150 3.15 -12.43 -7.59
CA SER A 150 3.26 -11.27 -6.72
C SER A 150 4.63 -10.61 -6.69
N SER A 151 5.55 -11.09 -7.49
CA SER A 151 6.89 -10.52 -7.53
C SER A 151 7.12 -9.79 -8.83
N LEU A 152 7.97 -8.81 -8.78
CA LEU A 152 8.33 -8.11 -10.01
C LEU A 152 9.83 -7.88 -10.08
N ALA A 153 10.35 -7.90 -11.28
CA ALA A 153 11.76 -7.66 -11.50
C ALA A 153 11.99 -6.19 -11.72
N LEU A 154 13.07 -5.66 -11.19
CA LEU A 154 13.37 -4.24 -11.31
C LEU A 154 14.47 -3.96 -12.33
#